data_a365810c7b3ac4f4406642de24e290b7
#
_entry.id   a365810c7b3ac4f4406642de24e290b7
#
_cell.length_a   1.000
_cell.length_b   1.000
_cell.length_c   1.000
_cell.angle_alpha   90.00
_cell.angle_beta   90.00
_cell.angle_gamma   90.00
#
_symmetry.space_group_name_H-M   'P 1'
#
loop_
_entity.id
_entity.type
_entity.pdbx_description
1 polymer ?
#
loop_
_entity_poly.entity_id
_entity_poly.type
_entity_poly.pdbx_seq_one_letter_code
_entity_poly.pdbx_strand_id
1 'polypeptide(L)'
;SCSLGDEDADLTGRWVQKYSFFGVEQPVSNWSEVFVQVLKQLHQRDKSVLYSLASVNDADGVSVYFSYQPNSFHSPVQVDANLYVEKNTSTNTKLNILRRVFSLYGVDADELVFYLHDADVSKAGESGLRDRRLAYWTYALPLIQMQNINSGAFSSVNPGVSNTITGYFGVAGLSVRCIANFDAARAEFVISLPDLGENQALFDRLLAHRQEIESGVGTALSWERAGDNKASVIGCAMDDVSVTNETDWPAMAKFHAEWSERLCSVLLPYLVDENSREVRLMRIAGALRRWAVSRPEIKLSLAKSSRSCTRFTTETMSVLLPDAPEALSGWNTPNH
;
A
#
# COMPACT_ATOMS: atom_id res chain seq x y z
N SER A 1 -11.28 28.25 2.65
CA SER A 1 -10.80 27.82 3.98
C SER A 1 -11.88 26.99 4.66
N CYS A 2 -11.51 26.09 5.53
CA CYS A 2 -12.38 25.30 6.40
C CYS A 2 -11.67 25.13 7.75
N SER A 3 -12.44 24.90 8.81
CA SER A 3 -11.90 24.65 10.15
C SER A 3 -11.79 23.14 10.44
N LEU A 4 -11.06 22.78 11.50
CA LEU A 4 -11.05 21.41 12.02
C LEU A 4 -12.44 21.04 12.57
N GLY A 5 -13.25 22.02 13.00
CA GLY A 5 -14.61 21.85 13.47
C GLY A 5 -15.63 21.49 12.38
N ASP A 6 -15.31 21.76 11.12
CA ASP A 6 -16.15 21.40 9.97
C ASP A 6 -16.13 19.88 9.73
N GLU A 7 -16.94 19.12 10.47
CA GLU A 7 -16.95 17.64 10.39
C GLU A 7 -17.40 17.12 9.02
N ASP A 8 -18.23 17.86 8.31
CA ASP A 8 -18.77 17.50 6.99
C ASP A 8 -17.80 17.83 5.84
N ALA A 9 -16.68 18.52 6.11
CA ALA A 9 -15.70 18.88 5.08
C ALA A 9 -14.89 17.65 4.67
N ASP A 10 -15.14 17.13 3.47
CA ASP A 10 -14.25 16.13 2.88
C ASP A 10 -12.95 16.77 2.39
N LEU A 11 -11.90 16.57 3.17
CA LEU A 11 -10.57 17.08 2.90
C LEU A 11 -9.67 16.02 2.23
N THR A 12 -10.22 14.84 1.91
CA THR A 12 -9.50 13.76 1.22
C THR A 12 -9.07 14.22 -0.17
N GLY A 13 -7.79 14.13 -0.45
CA GLY A 13 -7.24 14.57 -1.74
C GLY A 13 -7.16 16.08 -1.94
N ARG A 14 -7.55 16.89 -0.95
CA ARG A 14 -7.41 18.35 -0.99
C ARG A 14 -6.00 18.76 -0.54
N TRP A 15 -5.44 19.77 -1.18
CA TRP A 15 -4.12 20.27 -0.85
C TRP A 15 -4.20 21.40 0.15
N VAL A 16 -3.48 21.27 1.27
CA VAL A 16 -3.32 22.35 2.23
C VAL A 16 -2.11 23.19 1.83
N GLN A 17 -2.30 24.52 1.82
CA GLN A 17 -1.28 25.50 1.47
C GLN A 17 -0.67 26.15 2.70
N LYS A 18 -1.51 26.42 3.67
CA LYS A 18 -1.18 26.95 4.98
C LYS A 18 -2.29 26.62 5.96
N TYR A 19 -2.00 26.73 7.24
CA TYR A 19 -3.02 26.68 8.27
C TYR A 19 -2.89 27.91 9.18
N SER A 20 -3.96 28.25 9.88
CA SER A 20 -3.95 29.19 10.99
C SER A 20 -4.29 28.45 12.27
N PHE A 21 -3.49 28.63 13.31
CA PHE A 21 -3.76 28.10 14.62
C PHE A 21 -3.62 29.17 15.66
N PHE A 22 -4.70 29.44 16.42
CA PHE A 22 -4.86 30.60 17.27
C PHE A 22 -4.54 31.94 16.56
N GLY A 23 -5.01 32.06 15.32
CA GLY A 23 -4.80 33.26 14.51
C GLY A 23 -3.39 33.43 13.91
N VAL A 24 -2.47 32.50 14.19
CA VAL A 24 -1.11 32.51 13.61
C VAL A 24 -1.07 31.62 12.38
N GLU A 25 -0.85 32.25 11.21
CA GLU A 25 -0.72 31.53 9.94
C GLU A 25 0.66 30.92 9.76
N GLN A 26 0.70 29.69 9.24
CA GLN A 26 1.93 28.98 8.91
C GLN A 26 1.80 28.28 7.55
N PRO A 27 2.76 28.49 6.63
CA PRO A 27 2.80 27.76 5.38
C PRO A 27 3.18 26.30 5.63
N VAL A 28 2.60 25.40 4.85
CA VAL A 28 2.88 23.95 4.90
C VAL A 28 2.78 23.38 3.51
N SER A 29 3.46 22.24 3.31
CA SER A 29 3.48 21.54 2.02
C SER A 29 2.50 20.37 1.98
N ASN A 30 2.10 19.82 3.13
CA ASN A 30 1.26 18.62 3.21
C ASN A 30 0.55 18.50 4.58
N TRP A 31 -0.40 17.58 4.66
CA TRP A 31 -1.19 17.30 5.87
C TRP A 31 -0.37 16.71 7.03
N SER A 32 0.71 15.97 6.74
CA SER A 32 1.59 15.43 7.77
C SER A 32 2.34 16.53 8.50
N GLU A 33 2.73 17.57 7.77
CA GLU A 33 3.38 18.75 8.33
C GLU A 33 2.43 19.54 9.24
N VAL A 34 1.18 19.78 8.79
CA VAL A 34 0.14 20.38 9.65
C VAL A 34 -0.01 19.57 10.94
N PHE A 35 -0.20 18.26 10.82
CA PHE A 35 -0.43 17.36 11.94
C PHE A 35 0.69 17.46 13.00
N VAL A 36 1.93 17.34 12.56
CA VAL A 36 3.09 17.37 13.47
C VAL A 36 3.28 18.74 14.10
N GLN A 37 3.15 19.82 13.31
CA GLN A 37 3.35 21.19 13.82
C GLN A 37 2.28 21.56 14.86
N VAL A 38 1.02 21.22 14.61
CA VAL A 38 -0.10 21.48 15.54
C VAL A 38 0.09 20.68 16.84
N LEU A 39 0.45 19.39 16.76
CA LEU A 39 0.74 18.60 17.96
C LEU A 39 1.89 19.18 18.78
N LYS A 40 2.96 19.65 18.14
CA LYS A 40 4.10 20.30 18.83
C LYS A 40 3.66 21.60 19.52
N GLN A 41 2.83 22.41 18.88
CA GLN A 41 2.32 23.64 19.46
C GLN A 41 1.40 23.38 20.66
N LEU A 42 0.51 22.37 20.58
CA LEU A 42 -0.31 21.94 21.72
C LEU A 42 0.55 21.42 22.86
N HIS A 43 1.55 20.58 22.54
CA HIS A 43 2.47 20.02 23.52
C HIS A 43 3.29 21.09 24.27
N GLN A 44 3.66 22.17 23.59
CA GLN A 44 4.34 23.31 24.24
C GLN A 44 3.46 24.03 25.26
N ARG A 45 2.13 23.99 25.11
CA ARG A 45 1.18 24.62 26.05
C ARG A 45 0.97 23.74 27.29
N ASP A 46 0.75 22.46 27.08
CA ASP A 46 0.65 21.47 28.17
C ASP A 46 1.22 20.12 27.73
N LYS A 47 2.35 19.76 28.33
CA LYS A 47 3.04 18.52 28.02
C LYS A 47 2.30 17.27 28.53
N SER A 48 1.47 17.41 29.57
CA SER A 48 0.88 16.28 30.28
C SER A 48 -0.07 15.46 29.41
N VAL A 49 -0.82 16.12 28.50
CA VAL A 49 -1.88 15.49 27.72
C VAL A 49 -1.33 14.44 26.74
N LEU A 50 -0.32 14.80 25.92
CA LEU A 50 0.27 13.86 24.97
C LEU A 50 1.09 12.76 25.68
N TYR A 51 1.73 13.06 26.79
CA TYR A 51 2.37 12.05 27.62
C TYR A 51 1.35 11.06 28.23
N SER A 52 0.19 11.55 28.65
CA SER A 52 -0.90 10.69 29.11
C SER A 52 -1.39 9.75 28.01
N LEU A 53 -1.57 10.26 26.79
CA LEU A 53 -1.95 9.44 25.64
C LEU A 53 -0.93 8.34 25.36
N ALA A 54 0.37 8.64 25.42
CA ALA A 54 1.42 7.65 25.21
C ALA A 54 1.51 6.60 26.35
N SER A 55 0.91 6.89 27.53
CA SER A 55 0.90 5.99 28.69
C SER A 55 -0.29 5.02 28.69
N VAL A 56 -1.36 5.35 27.95
CA VAL A 56 -2.59 4.56 27.89
C VAL A 56 -2.47 3.58 26.73
N ASN A 57 -2.68 2.31 26.97
CA ASN A 57 -2.72 1.28 25.94
C ASN A 57 -4.19 0.97 25.59
N ASP A 58 -4.88 1.93 25.02
CA ASP A 58 -6.26 1.80 24.54
C ASP A 58 -6.23 1.45 23.04
N ALA A 59 -6.47 0.20 22.73
CA ALA A 59 -6.36 -0.34 21.38
C ALA A 59 -7.37 0.30 20.37
N ASP A 60 -8.47 0.88 20.87
CA ASP A 60 -9.53 1.46 20.06
C ASP A 60 -9.48 3.01 20.02
N GLY A 61 -8.56 3.61 20.74
CA GLY A 61 -8.43 5.06 20.89
C GLY A 61 -7.29 5.69 20.09
N VAL A 62 -7.18 7.02 20.18
CA VAL A 62 -6.07 7.77 19.54
C VAL A 62 -4.72 7.52 20.21
N SER A 63 -4.71 6.91 21.40
CA SER A 63 -3.48 6.55 22.15
C SER A 63 -2.54 5.66 21.34
N VAL A 64 -3.05 4.82 20.43
CA VAL A 64 -2.25 3.93 19.57
C VAL A 64 -1.29 4.68 18.64
N TYR A 65 -1.52 5.98 18.40
CA TYR A 65 -0.65 6.82 17.57
C TYR A 65 0.43 7.57 18.36
N PHE A 66 0.50 7.37 19.69
CA PHE A 66 1.49 8.01 20.56
C PHE A 66 2.29 6.96 21.34
N SER A 67 3.61 7.11 21.40
CA SER A 67 4.48 6.16 22.12
C SER A 67 5.74 6.83 22.66
N TYR A 68 6.30 6.24 23.69
CA TYR A 68 7.64 6.60 24.19
C TYR A 68 8.77 5.96 23.38
N GLN A 69 8.44 5.01 22.50
CA GLN A 69 9.41 4.24 21.74
C GLN A 69 9.19 4.44 20.24
N PRO A 70 10.18 4.90 19.47
CA PRO A 70 10.04 5.10 18.02
C PRO A 70 9.77 3.79 17.30
N ASN A 71 10.30 2.66 17.76
CA ASN A 71 10.13 1.34 17.13
C ASN A 71 8.68 0.81 17.20
N SER A 72 7.79 1.50 17.92
CA SER A 72 6.36 1.17 17.93
C SER A 72 5.64 1.58 16.65
N PHE A 73 6.28 2.39 15.80
CA PHE A 73 5.66 3.03 14.64
C PHE A 73 6.41 2.74 13.34
N HIS A 74 5.69 2.86 12.25
CA HIS A 74 6.26 2.74 10.91
C HIS A 74 7.00 4.02 10.50
N SER A 75 6.42 5.18 10.78
CA SER A 75 7.01 6.49 10.49
C SER A 75 6.94 7.41 11.72
N PRO A 76 7.74 7.12 12.75
CA PRO A 76 7.73 7.89 13.98
C PRO A 76 8.26 9.30 13.77
N VAL A 77 7.54 10.29 14.27
CA VAL A 77 8.04 11.67 14.38
C VAL A 77 8.16 12.04 15.85
N GLN A 78 9.31 12.56 16.21
CA GLN A 78 9.57 13.04 17.55
C GLN A 78 8.85 14.37 17.81
N VAL A 79 8.01 14.37 18.84
CA VAL A 79 7.28 15.56 19.33
C VAL A 79 8.02 16.21 20.50
N ASP A 80 8.57 15.42 21.42
CA ASP A 80 9.44 15.83 22.53
C ASP A 80 10.50 14.76 22.80
N ALA A 81 11.40 14.95 23.71
CA ALA A 81 12.59 14.13 23.99
C ALA A 81 12.32 12.60 24.01
N ASN A 82 11.18 12.18 24.55
CA ASN A 82 10.78 10.77 24.64
C ASN A 82 9.33 10.55 24.19
N LEU A 83 8.83 11.37 23.29
CA LEU A 83 7.46 11.26 22.79
C LEU A 83 7.46 11.26 21.28
N TYR A 84 6.88 10.21 20.71
CA TYR A 84 6.77 9.99 19.27
C TYR A 84 5.32 9.85 18.87
N VAL A 85 5.01 10.26 17.64
CA VAL A 85 3.70 10.11 17.01
C VAL A 85 3.85 9.43 15.65
N GLU A 86 2.91 8.56 15.29
CA GLU A 86 2.85 7.97 13.94
C GLU A 86 2.33 8.99 12.93
N LYS A 87 3.18 9.40 11.97
CA LYS A 87 2.78 10.34 10.92
C LYS A 87 2.17 9.65 9.68
N ASN A 88 2.44 8.34 9.50
CA ASN A 88 1.99 7.60 8.32
C ASN A 88 0.55 7.12 8.47
N THR A 89 -0.37 8.06 8.47
CA THR A 89 -1.82 7.82 8.54
C THR A 89 -2.54 8.60 7.45
N SER A 90 -3.78 8.22 7.15
CA SER A 90 -4.60 8.96 6.18
C SER A 90 -4.90 10.38 6.66
N THR A 91 -5.23 11.30 5.73
CA THR A 91 -5.66 12.66 6.07
C THR A 91 -6.82 12.64 7.06
N ASN A 92 -7.85 11.83 6.83
CA ASN A 92 -8.99 11.73 7.74
C ASN A 92 -8.60 11.20 9.12
N THR A 93 -7.67 10.24 9.19
CA THR A 93 -7.15 9.74 10.47
C THR A 93 -6.42 10.85 11.23
N LYS A 94 -5.56 11.64 10.56
CA LYS A 94 -4.87 12.79 11.16
C LYS A 94 -5.86 13.81 11.73
N LEU A 95 -6.90 14.15 10.96
CA LEU A 95 -7.93 15.10 11.41
C LEU A 95 -8.72 14.56 12.61
N ASN A 96 -9.07 13.27 12.61
CA ASN A 96 -9.76 12.65 13.74
C ASN A 96 -8.87 12.61 15.00
N ILE A 97 -7.58 12.33 14.85
CA ILE A 97 -6.61 12.41 15.96
C ILE A 97 -6.57 13.85 16.49
N LEU A 98 -6.45 14.85 15.61
CA LEU A 98 -6.42 16.27 16.03
C LEU A 98 -7.71 16.65 16.74
N ARG A 99 -8.90 16.31 16.23
CA ARG A 99 -10.18 16.60 16.93
C ARG A 99 -10.21 16.02 18.33
N ARG A 100 -9.78 14.77 18.48
CA ARG A 100 -9.71 14.13 19.79
C ARG A 100 -8.69 14.78 20.72
N VAL A 101 -7.52 15.09 20.21
CA VAL A 101 -6.46 15.81 20.96
C VAL A 101 -6.96 17.19 21.38
N PHE A 102 -7.58 17.97 20.48
CA PHE A 102 -8.17 19.28 20.81
C PHE A 102 -9.19 19.19 21.95
N SER A 103 -10.08 18.19 21.89
CA SER A 103 -11.02 17.93 22.99
C SER A 103 -10.31 17.66 24.32
N LEU A 104 -9.19 16.92 24.33
CA LEU A 104 -8.42 16.63 25.53
C LEU A 104 -7.70 17.88 26.08
N TYR A 105 -7.27 18.79 25.20
CA TYR A 105 -6.69 20.07 25.58
C TYR A 105 -7.74 21.15 25.94
N GLY A 106 -9.05 20.87 25.73
CA GLY A 106 -10.11 21.86 25.90
C GLY A 106 -9.98 23.02 24.90
N VAL A 107 -9.41 22.76 23.72
CA VAL A 107 -9.25 23.75 22.65
C VAL A 107 -10.39 23.58 21.66
N ASP A 108 -10.99 24.71 21.23
CA ASP A 108 -12.01 24.70 20.20
C ASP A 108 -11.40 24.27 18.86
N ALA A 109 -12.09 23.35 18.17
CA ALA A 109 -11.64 22.87 16.88
C ALA A 109 -11.61 23.97 15.81
N ASP A 110 -12.42 25.01 15.95
CA ASP A 110 -12.45 26.17 15.05
C ASP A 110 -11.22 27.08 15.15
N GLU A 111 -10.40 26.91 16.20
CA GLU A 111 -9.10 27.60 16.30
C GLU A 111 -8.05 27.11 15.29
N LEU A 112 -8.29 25.97 14.65
CA LEU A 112 -7.45 25.44 13.57
C LEU A 112 -8.16 25.54 12.23
N VAL A 113 -7.72 26.48 11.41
CA VAL A 113 -8.28 26.77 10.08
C VAL A 113 -7.29 26.36 9.00
N PHE A 114 -7.76 25.64 8.01
CA PHE A 114 -6.97 25.21 6.86
C PHE A 114 -7.27 26.09 5.65
N TYR A 115 -6.24 26.52 4.97
CA TYR A 115 -6.34 27.20 3.69
C TYR A 115 -5.92 26.22 2.59
N LEU A 116 -6.91 25.83 1.82
CA LEU A 116 -6.75 24.89 0.72
C LEU A 116 -6.48 25.65 -0.59
N HIS A 117 -5.86 24.99 -1.54
CA HIS A 117 -5.80 25.53 -2.89
C HIS A 117 -7.22 25.75 -3.46
N ASP A 118 -7.45 26.85 -4.15
CA ASP A 118 -8.75 27.18 -4.74
C ASP A 118 -9.22 26.08 -5.72
N ALA A 119 -10.55 25.84 -5.73
CA ALA A 119 -11.15 24.78 -6.53
C ALA A 119 -10.95 24.93 -8.06
N ASP A 120 -10.74 26.14 -8.57
CA ASP A 120 -10.40 26.39 -9.97
C ASP A 120 -8.93 26.09 -10.29
N VAL A 121 -8.03 26.32 -9.33
CA VAL A 121 -6.64 25.84 -9.37
C VAL A 121 -6.63 24.31 -9.13
N SER A 122 -7.58 23.77 -8.35
CA SER A 122 -7.69 22.33 -8.12
C SER A 122 -8.14 21.56 -9.36
N LYS A 123 -9.02 22.12 -10.21
CA LYS A 123 -9.39 21.47 -11.49
C LYS A 123 -8.24 21.42 -12.49
N ALA A 124 -7.47 22.51 -12.59
CA ALA A 124 -6.22 22.53 -13.34
C ALA A 124 -5.15 21.66 -12.66
N GLY A 125 -5.12 21.64 -11.31
CA GLY A 125 -4.25 20.79 -10.50
C GLY A 125 -4.64 19.30 -10.53
N GLU A 126 -5.93 18.97 -10.55
CA GLU A 126 -6.42 17.60 -10.73
C GLU A 126 -6.12 17.06 -12.13
N SER A 127 -6.29 17.88 -13.17
CA SER A 127 -5.86 17.52 -14.54
C SER A 127 -4.35 17.31 -14.55
N GLY A 128 -3.57 18.26 -14.05
CA GLY A 128 -2.11 18.14 -13.98
C GLY A 128 -1.63 16.99 -13.12
N LEU A 129 -2.35 16.67 -12.02
CA LEU A 129 -2.05 15.51 -11.20
C LEU A 129 -2.37 14.18 -11.89
N ARG A 130 -3.50 14.10 -12.60
CA ARG A 130 -3.84 12.91 -13.39
C ARG A 130 -2.79 12.67 -14.47
N ASP A 131 -2.35 13.74 -15.14
CA ASP A 131 -1.29 13.69 -16.14
C ASP A 131 0.06 13.26 -15.53
N ARG A 132 0.40 13.77 -14.34
CA ARG A 132 1.60 13.35 -13.59
C ARG A 132 1.56 11.88 -13.20
N ARG A 133 0.42 11.39 -12.70
CA ARG A 133 0.25 9.97 -12.38
C ARG A 133 0.36 9.09 -13.62
N LEU A 134 -0.27 9.49 -14.72
CA LEU A 134 -0.14 8.78 -15.98
C LEU A 134 1.31 8.73 -16.47
N ALA A 135 2.01 9.87 -16.43
CA ALA A 135 3.41 9.97 -16.80
C ALA A 135 4.29 9.11 -15.87
N TYR A 136 4.07 9.18 -14.55
CA TYR A 136 4.77 8.34 -13.58
C TYR A 136 4.57 6.85 -13.84
N TRP A 137 3.31 6.39 -14.01
CA TRP A 137 3.04 4.97 -14.28
C TRP A 137 3.57 4.53 -15.65
N THR A 138 3.59 5.42 -16.64
CA THR A 138 4.23 5.15 -17.94
C THR A 138 5.73 4.92 -17.77
N TYR A 139 6.37 5.67 -16.88
CA TYR A 139 7.78 5.52 -16.55
C TYR A 139 8.07 4.27 -15.70
N ALA A 140 7.29 4.05 -14.63
CA ALA A 140 7.57 3.04 -13.61
C ALA A 140 7.12 1.62 -13.99
N LEU A 141 6.00 1.50 -14.71
CA LEU A 141 5.37 0.20 -14.96
C LEU A 141 6.24 -0.80 -15.74
N PRO A 142 7.04 -0.41 -16.74
CA PRO A 142 7.96 -1.35 -17.39
C PRO A 142 8.97 -1.98 -16.43
N LEU A 143 9.49 -1.21 -15.47
CA LEU A 143 10.40 -1.69 -14.44
C LEU A 143 9.67 -2.64 -13.47
N ILE A 144 8.47 -2.28 -13.03
CA ILE A 144 7.62 -3.11 -12.16
C ILE A 144 7.30 -4.44 -12.85
N GLN A 145 6.90 -4.41 -14.11
CA GLN A 145 6.58 -5.62 -14.89
C GLN A 145 7.80 -6.54 -15.07
N MET A 146 8.97 -5.96 -15.33
CA MET A 146 10.22 -6.69 -15.47
C MET A 146 10.62 -7.38 -14.16
N GLN A 147 10.52 -6.69 -13.04
CA GLN A 147 10.88 -7.21 -11.73
C GLN A 147 9.88 -8.28 -11.26
N ASN A 148 8.59 -8.07 -11.52
CA ASN A 148 7.49 -8.96 -11.13
C ASN A 148 7.22 -10.09 -12.15
N ILE A 149 8.20 -10.47 -12.94
CA ILE A 149 8.02 -11.48 -14.00
C ILE A 149 7.66 -12.86 -13.43
N ASN A 150 8.11 -13.18 -12.23
CA ASN A 150 7.85 -14.47 -11.59
C ASN A 150 6.41 -14.58 -11.07
N SER A 151 5.89 -13.54 -10.42
CA SER A 151 4.50 -13.47 -9.99
C SER A 151 3.56 -13.24 -11.16
N GLY A 152 4.02 -12.51 -12.17
CA GLY A 152 3.22 -12.06 -13.31
C GLY A 152 2.10 -11.09 -12.94
N ALA A 153 2.14 -10.54 -11.72
CA ALA A 153 1.05 -9.77 -11.14
C ALA A 153 0.66 -8.57 -12.00
N PHE A 154 1.63 -7.88 -12.58
CA PHE A 154 1.41 -6.66 -13.37
C PHE A 154 1.43 -6.88 -14.88
N SER A 155 1.45 -8.13 -15.37
CA SER A 155 1.66 -8.45 -16.79
C SER A 155 0.61 -7.87 -17.75
N SER A 156 -0.61 -7.66 -17.28
CA SER A 156 -1.74 -7.08 -18.04
C SER A 156 -2.12 -5.67 -17.58
N VAL A 157 -1.36 -5.07 -16.67
CA VAL A 157 -1.64 -3.71 -16.18
C VAL A 157 -1.14 -2.70 -17.19
N ASN A 158 -1.92 -1.64 -17.41
CA ASN A 158 -1.56 -0.49 -18.22
C ASN A 158 -1.43 0.77 -17.35
N PRO A 159 -0.62 1.76 -17.77
CA PRO A 159 -0.56 3.03 -17.08
C PRO A 159 -1.94 3.71 -17.01
N GLY A 160 -2.24 4.33 -15.88
CA GLY A 160 -3.50 5.01 -15.64
C GLY A 160 -3.33 6.31 -14.86
N VAL A 161 -4.43 7.04 -14.70
CA VAL A 161 -4.46 8.33 -14.00
C VAL A 161 -4.70 8.19 -12.49
N SER A 162 -4.95 6.97 -12.01
CA SER A 162 -5.11 6.69 -10.58
C SER A 162 -3.77 6.81 -9.85
N ASN A 163 -3.82 7.14 -8.57
CA ASN A 163 -2.63 7.04 -7.70
C ASN A 163 -2.20 5.58 -7.46
N THR A 164 -3.03 4.61 -7.82
CA THR A 164 -2.83 3.19 -7.55
C THR A 164 -2.88 2.38 -8.84
N ILE A 165 -1.93 1.46 -9.00
CA ILE A 165 -2.01 0.34 -9.93
C ILE A 165 -2.08 -0.97 -9.13
N THR A 166 -2.89 -1.91 -9.62
CA THR A 166 -3.12 -3.20 -8.94
C THR A 166 -2.73 -4.35 -9.85
N GLY A 167 -1.88 -5.21 -9.33
CA GLY A 167 -1.45 -6.45 -9.97
C GLY A 167 -2.21 -7.66 -9.39
N TYR A 168 -2.59 -8.58 -10.26
CA TYR A 168 -3.30 -9.82 -9.91
C TYR A 168 -2.48 -11.02 -10.36
N PHE A 169 -2.31 -11.99 -9.49
CA PHE A 169 -1.55 -13.22 -9.76
C PHE A 169 -2.43 -14.48 -9.88
N GLY A 170 -3.71 -14.28 -10.15
CA GLY A 170 -4.65 -15.38 -10.48
C GLY A 170 -5.26 -16.08 -9.26
N VAL A 171 -5.09 -15.54 -8.06
CA VAL A 171 -5.79 -16.02 -6.85
C VAL A 171 -6.91 -15.04 -6.51
N ALA A 172 -8.14 -15.55 -6.47
CA ALA A 172 -9.30 -14.72 -6.14
C ALA A 172 -9.15 -14.08 -4.76
N GLY A 173 -9.46 -12.80 -4.67
CA GLY A 173 -9.38 -12.05 -3.43
C GLY A 173 -7.98 -11.63 -2.99
N LEU A 174 -6.93 -11.96 -3.75
CA LEU A 174 -5.56 -11.55 -3.45
C LEU A 174 -4.99 -10.68 -4.56
N SER A 175 -4.31 -9.61 -4.17
CA SER A 175 -3.66 -8.69 -5.11
C SER A 175 -2.45 -8.01 -4.48
N VAL A 176 -1.62 -7.43 -5.30
CA VAL A 176 -0.55 -6.52 -4.89
C VAL A 176 -0.78 -5.17 -5.54
N ARG A 177 -0.62 -4.09 -4.80
CA ARG A 177 -0.80 -2.75 -5.35
C ARG A 177 0.39 -1.85 -5.07
N CYS A 178 0.68 -0.98 -6.01
CA CYS A 178 1.63 0.10 -5.88
C CYS A 178 0.85 1.42 -5.85
N ILE A 179 1.20 2.29 -4.91
CA ILE A 179 0.51 3.56 -4.67
C ILE A 179 1.53 4.68 -4.74
N ALA A 180 1.27 5.67 -5.60
CA ALA A 180 2.10 6.86 -5.76
C ALA A 180 1.33 8.09 -5.28
N ASN A 181 1.69 8.58 -4.09
CA ASN A 181 1.09 9.75 -3.46
C ASN A 181 2.01 10.98 -3.54
N PHE A 182 1.61 12.06 -2.88
CA PHE A 182 2.37 13.32 -2.82
C PHE A 182 3.48 13.31 -1.79
N ASP A 183 3.40 12.42 -0.83
CA ASP A 183 4.23 12.36 0.36
C ASP A 183 4.86 10.99 0.58
N ALA A 184 4.41 9.98 -0.19
CA ALA A 184 4.92 8.63 -0.05
C ALA A 184 4.67 7.77 -1.30
N ALA A 185 5.50 6.76 -1.50
CA ALA A 185 5.26 5.60 -2.34
C ALA A 185 4.96 4.39 -1.45
N ARG A 186 3.97 3.55 -1.81
CA ARG A 186 3.61 2.36 -1.04
C ARG A 186 3.54 1.12 -1.92
N ALA A 187 3.94 0.00 -1.35
CA ALA A 187 3.70 -1.33 -1.91
C ALA A 187 2.92 -2.15 -0.89
N GLU A 188 1.80 -2.73 -1.31
CA GLU A 188 0.85 -3.37 -0.41
C GLU A 188 0.36 -4.70 -0.98
N PHE A 189 0.39 -5.74 -0.15
CA PHE A 189 -0.31 -6.99 -0.40
C PHE A 189 -1.71 -6.91 0.21
N VAL A 190 -2.73 -7.19 -0.59
CA VAL A 190 -4.13 -6.97 -0.22
C VAL A 190 -4.87 -8.29 -0.21
N ILE A 191 -5.57 -8.55 0.89
CA ILE A 191 -6.48 -9.68 1.08
C ILE A 191 -7.90 -9.08 1.08
N SER A 192 -8.68 -9.41 0.05
CA SER A 192 -10.06 -8.91 -0.13
C SER A 192 -10.98 -10.06 -0.52
N LEU A 193 -11.12 -11.02 0.41
CA LEU A 193 -12.04 -12.13 0.25
C LEU A 193 -13.49 -11.66 0.46
N PRO A 194 -14.46 -12.28 -0.20
CA PRO A 194 -15.90 -11.92 -0.06
C PRO A 194 -16.42 -12.09 1.36
N ASP A 195 -15.97 -13.11 2.08
CA ASP A 195 -16.32 -13.35 3.48
C ASP A 195 -15.30 -12.66 4.40
N LEU A 196 -15.80 -11.83 5.32
CA LEU A 196 -14.96 -11.09 6.26
C LEU A 196 -14.25 -12.02 7.23
N GLY A 197 -14.88 -13.09 7.69
CA GLY A 197 -14.27 -14.06 8.60
C GLY A 197 -13.12 -14.81 7.93
N GLU A 198 -13.28 -15.23 6.68
CA GLU A 198 -12.22 -15.86 5.89
C GLU A 198 -11.06 -14.89 5.62
N ASN A 199 -11.39 -13.61 5.31
CA ASN A 199 -10.40 -12.56 5.13
C ASN A 199 -9.54 -12.37 6.40
N GLN A 200 -10.20 -12.25 7.54
CA GLN A 200 -9.56 -12.07 8.83
C GLN A 200 -8.75 -13.31 9.25
N ALA A 201 -9.30 -14.51 9.05
CA ALA A 201 -8.62 -15.76 9.38
C ALA A 201 -7.33 -15.93 8.53
N LEU A 202 -7.37 -15.55 7.26
CA LEU A 202 -6.19 -15.57 6.40
C LEU A 202 -5.14 -14.57 6.86
N PHE A 203 -5.55 -13.36 7.20
CA PHE A 203 -4.66 -12.34 7.75
C PHE A 203 -4.02 -12.79 9.07
N ASP A 204 -4.81 -13.33 10.01
CA ASP A 204 -4.33 -13.80 11.32
C ASP A 204 -3.32 -14.95 11.17
N ARG A 205 -3.52 -15.82 10.18
CA ARG A 205 -2.56 -16.87 9.83
C ARG A 205 -1.22 -16.29 9.37
N LEU A 206 -1.23 -15.27 8.53
CA LEU A 206 0.00 -14.57 8.12
C LEU A 206 0.64 -13.83 9.30
N LEU A 207 -0.16 -13.18 10.12
CA LEU A 207 0.31 -12.45 11.28
C LEU A 207 1.02 -13.36 12.30
N ALA A 208 0.60 -14.63 12.43
CA ALA A 208 1.27 -15.61 13.27
C ALA A 208 2.73 -15.90 12.82
N HIS A 209 3.04 -15.66 11.54
CA HIS A 209 4.39 -15.80 10.96
C HIS A 209 5.10 -14.44 10.74
N ARG A 210 4.63 -13.38 11.39
CA ARG A 210 5.11 -12.01 11.18
C ARG A 210 6.63 -11.90 11.19
N GLN A 211 7.29 -12.45 12.19
CA GLN A 211 8.75 -12.35 12.33
C GLN A 211 9.50 -13.01 11.16
N GLU A 212 9.03 -14.17 10.71
CA GLU A 212 9.62 -14.91 9.59
C GLU A 212 9.40 -14.12 8.28
N ILE A 213 8.18 -13.60 8.08
CA ILE A 213 7.81 -12.79 6.92
C ILE A 213 8.63 -11.52 6.87
N GLU A 214 8.70 -10.74 7.94
CA GLU A 214 9.47 -9.50 8.01
C GLU A 214 10.98 -9.76 7.83
N SER A 215 11.49 -10.87 8.37
CA SER A 215 12.87 -11.30 8.11
C SER A 215 13.11 -11.65 6.65
N GLY A 216 12.18 -12.35 6.00
CA GLY A 216 12.26 -12.70 4.58
C GLY A 216 12.14 -11.49 3.64
N VAL A 217 11.33 -10.51 4.02
CA VAL A 217 11.17 -9.24 3.30
C VAL A 217 12.36 -8.31 3.56
N GLY A 218 12.98 -8.39 4.75
CA GLY A 218 14.14 -7.61 5.15
C GLY A 218 13.80 -6.25 5.78
N THR A 219 12.54 -6.03 6.17
CA THR A 219 12.09 -4.83 6.90
C THR A 219 10.82 -5.13 7.69
N ALA A 220 10.51 -4.27 8.66
CA ALA A 220 9.21 -4.24 9.31
C ALA A 220 8.11 -3.84 8.32
N LEU A 221 6.94 -4.44 8.44
CA LEU A 221 5.78 -4.18 7.61
C LEU A 221 4.66 -3.53 8.43
N SER A 222 3.81 -2.77 7.76
CA SER A 222 2.50 -2.38 8.30
C SER A 222 1.53 -3.55 8.15
N TRP A 223 0.72 -3.80 9.20
CA TRP A 223 -0.25 -4.88 9.26
C TRP A 223 -1.61 -4.29 9.62
N GLU A 224 -2.51 -4.21 8.64
CA GLU A 224 -3.86 -3.68 8.81
C GLU A 224 -4.89 -4.80 8.62
N ARG A 225 -5.53 -5.21 9.72
CA ARG A 225 -6.59 -6.23 9.70
C ARG A 225 -7.89 -5.63 9.21
N ALA A 226 -8.62 -6.32 8.35
CA ALA A 226 -9.93 -5.89 7.89
C ALA A 226 -10.89 -5.66 9.05
N GLY A 227 -11.48 -4.46 9.10
CA GLY A 227 -12.71 -4.18 9.82
C GLY A 227 -13.91 -4.40 8.91
N ASP A 228 -15.10 -3.98 9.37
CA ASP A 228 -16.32 -4.12 8.57
C ASP A 228 -16.15 -3.51 7.17
N ASN A 229 -16.36 -4.29 6.13
CA ASN A 229 -16.28 -3.93 4.71
C ASN A 229 -14.91 -3.45 4.19
N LYS A 230 -13.80 -3.80 4.83
CA LYS A 230 -12.46 -3.44 4.38
C LYS A 230 -11.60 -4.66 4.09
N ALA A 231 -10.66 -4.49 3.16
CA ALA A 231 -9.62 -5.47 2.91
C ALA A 231 -8.57 -5.45 4.02
N SER A 232 -7.95 -6.59 4.31
CA SER A 232 -6.71 -6.64 5.10
C SER A 232 -5.52 -6.27 4.22
N VAL A 233 -4.58 -5.53 4.79
CA VAL A 233 -3.42 -5.00 4.06
C VAL A 233 -2.13 -5.29 4.81
N ILE A 234 -1.11 -5.73 4.08
CA ILE A 234 0.25 -5.91 4.58
C ILE A 234 1.17 -5.15 3.62
N GLY A 235 1.97 -4.21 4.11
CA GLY A 235 2.73 -3.37 3.21
C GLY A 235 3.88 -2.61 3.83
N CYS A 236 4.53 -1.82 2.99
CA CYS A 236 5.57 -0.88 3.37
C CYS A 236 5.44 0.41 2.59
N ALA A 237 6.10 1.45 3.08
CA ALA A 237 6.11 2.77 2.47
C ALA A 237 7.55 3.30 2.33
N MET A 238 7.73 4.16 1.35
CA MET A 238 8.86 5.07 1.21
C MET A 238 8.30 6.48 1.39
N ASP A 239 8.64 7.12 2.50
CA ASP A 239 8.18 8.47 2.84
C ASP A 239 9.06 9.54 2.18
N ASP A 240 8.59 10.78 2.22
CA ASP A 240 9.30 11.97 1.74
C ASP A 240 9.61 11.95 0.23
N VAL A 241 8.78 11.28 -0.56
CA VAL A 241 8.81 11.25 -2.03
C VAL A 241 7.46 11.62 -2.60
N SER A 242 7.45 12.24 -3.77
CA SER A 242 6.23 12.76 -4.38
C SER A 242 6.09 12.38 -5.85
N VAL A 243 4.90 11.92 -6.24
CA VAL A 243 4.55 11.66 -7.65
C VAL A 243 4.62 12.94 -8.50
N THR A 244 4.52 14.12 -7.86
CA THR A 244 4.61 15.42 -8.55
C THR A 244 6.05 15.90 -8.75
N ASN A 245 7.02 15.29 -8.07
CA ASN A 245 8.43 15.59 -8.22
C ASN A 245 9.13 14.51 -9.07
N GLU A 246 9.46 14.84 -10.31
CA GLU A 246 10.09 13.90 -11.24
C GLU A 246 11.47 13.41 -10.79
N THR A 247 12.15 14.15 -9.92
CA THR A 247 13.45 13.72 -9.37
C THR A 247 13.31 12.54 -8.40
N ASP A 248 12.11 12.31 -7.83
CA ASP A 248 11.84 11.19 -6.93
C ASP A 248 11.46 9.90 -7.69
N TRP A 249 11.03 10.05 -8.95
CA TRP A 249 10.49 8.94 -9.74
C TRP A 249 11.42 7.73 -9.87
N PRO A 250 12.73 7.88 -10.07
CA PRO A 250 13.64 6.73 -10.13
C PRO A 250 13.66 5.93 -8.84
N ALA A 251 13.67 6.60 -7.68
CA ALA A 251 13.65 5.96 -6.37
C ALA A 251 12.30 5.29 -6.10
N MET A 252 11.18 5.99 -6.38
CA MET A 252 9.84 5.46 -6.24
C MET A 252 9.59 4.25 -7.15
N ALA A 253 10.00 4.31 -8.41
CA ALA A 253 9.81 3.21 -9.36
C ALA A 253 10.63 1.96 -8.96
N LYS A 254 11.87 2.16 -8.51
CA LYS A 254 12.69 1.09 -7.95
C LYS A 254 12.04 0.48 -6.71
N PHE A 255 11.55 1.31 -5.79
CA PHE A 255 10.83 0.88 -4.60
C PHE A 255 9.60 0.03 -4.98
N HIS A 256 8.73 0.53 -5.85
CA HIS A 256 7.54 -0.21 -6.27
C HIS A 256 7.89 -1.55 -6.92
N ALA A 257 8.91 -1.58 -7.78
CA ALA A 257 9.34 -2.80 -8.44
C ALA A 257 9.87 -3.85 -7.47
N GLU A 258 10.77 -3.45 -6.58
CA GLU A 258 11.41 -4.36 -5.62
C GLU A 258 10.45 -4.84 -4.54
N TRP A 259 9.66 -3.93 -3.95
CA TRP A 259 8.81 -4.28 -2.82
C TRP A 259 7.56 -5.03 -3.22
N SER A 260 6.96 -4.74 -4.38
CA SER A 260 5.84 -5.54 -4.87
C SER A 260 6.25 -6.99 -5.14
N GLU A 261 7.43 -7.24 -5.71
CA GLU A 261 7.92 -8.60 -5.92
C GLU A 261 8.31 -9.29 -4.59
N ARG A 262 8.97 -8.58 -3.67
CA ARG A 262 9.31 -9.14 -2.35
C ARG A 262 8.08 -9.55 -1.57
N LEU A 263 7.05 -8.70 -1.51
CA LEU A 263 5.79 -9.02 -0.85
C LEU A 263 5.14 -10.26 -1.47
N CYS A 264 5.07 -10.34 -2.79
CA CYS A 264 4.55 -11.53 -3.46
C CYS A 264 5.38 -12.77 -3.17
N SER A 265 6.70 -12.70 -3.31
CA SER A 265 7.58 -13.87 -3.18
C SER A 265 7.61 -14.43 -1.76
N VAL A 266 7.50 -13.56 -0.73
CA VAL A 266 7.54 -13.97 0.66
C VAL A 266 6.16 -14.39 1.18
N LEU A 267 5.08 -13.64 0.83
CA LEU A 267 3.75 -13.91 1.38
C LEU A 267 3.03 -15.08 0.70
N LEU A 268 3.15 -15.22 -0.62
CA LEU A 268 2.44 -16.28 -1.36
C LEU A 268 2.68 -17.70 -0.82
N PRO A 269 3.88 -18.11 -0.40
CA PRO A 269 4.11 -19.43 0.18
C PRO A 269 3.28 -19.75 1.43
N TYR A 270 2.96 -18.74 2.25
CA TYR A 270 2.16 -18.92 3.47
C TYR A 270 0.66 -18.98 3.21
N LEU A 271 0.22 -18.53 2.02
CA LEU A 271 -1.20 -18.50 1.67
C LEU A 271 -1.69 -19.81 1.09
N VAL A 272 -0.76 -20.63 0.75
CA VAL A 272 -0.99 -21.77 -0.09
C VAL A 272 -0.93 -23.04 0.73
N ASP A 273 -2.07 -23.73 0.84
CA ASP A 273 -2.08 -25.12 1.26
C ASP A 273 -1.35 -25.94 0.19
N GLU A 274 -0.24 -26.61 0.56
CA GLU A 274 0.59 -27.38 -0.36
C GLU A 274 -0.17 -28.45 -1.15
N ASN A 275 -1.35 -28.84 -0.66
CA ASN A 275 -2.24 -29.81 -1.29
C ASN A 275 -3.28 -29.19 -2.24
N SER A 276 -3.41 -27.86 -2.33
CA SER A 276 -4.41 -27.26 -3.20
C SER A 276 -4.02 -27.37 -4.67
N ARG A 277 -5.01 -27.71 -5.52
CA ARG A 277 -4.85 -27.81 -6.99
C ARG A 277 -4.32 -26.49 -7.59
N GLU A 278 -4.71 -25.37 -7.02
CA GLU A 278 -4.35 -24.02 -7.48
C GLU A 278 -2.86 -23.71 -7.29
N VAL A 279 -2.25 -24.21 -6.23
CA VAL A 279 -0.81 -24.07 -5.96
C VAL A 279 0.02 -24.84 -6.95
N ARG A 280 -0.38 -26.07 -7.23
CA ARG A 280 0.30 -26.89 -8.25
C ARG A 280 0.26 -26.13 -9.59
N LEU A 281 -0.90 -25.56 -9.96
CA LEU A 281 -1.04 -24.78 -11.19
C LEU A 281 -0.18 -23.51 -11.17
N MET A 282 -0.06 -22.80 -10.03
CA MET A 282 0.81 -21.62 -9.91
C MET A 282 2.30 -21.97 -9.99
N ARG A 283 2.74 -23.02 -9.31
CA ARG A 283 4.13 -23.51 -9.40
C ARG A 283 4.47 -23.91 -10.83
N ILE A 284 3.54 -24.60 -11.52
CA ILE A 284 3.69 -24.97 -12.93
C ILE A 284 3.73 -23.73 -13.82
N ALA A 285 2.81 -22.78 -13.62
CA ALA A 285 2.79 -21.53 -14.40
C ALA A 285 4.06 -20.68 -14.16
N GLY A 286 4.56 -20.62 -12.94
CA GLY A 286 5.83 -19.96 -12.62
C GLY A 286 7.04 -20.68 -13.22
N ALA A 287 7.07 -22.01 -13.19
CA ALA A 287 8.12 -22.80 -13.84
C ALA A 287 8.08 -22.65 -15.35
N LEU A 288 6.89 -22.66 -15.96
CA LEU A 288 6.71 -22.46 -17.40
C LEU A 288 7.11 -21.03 -17.84
N ARG A 289 6.83 -20.02 -17.03
CA ARG A 289 7.28 -18.64 -17.32
C ARG A 289 8.80 -18.52 -17.28
N ARG A 290 9.46 -19.09 -16.26
CA ARG A 290 10.94 -19.14 -16.18
C ARG A 290 11.55 -19.85 -17.38
N TRP A 291 10.96 -20.97 -17.79
CA TRP A 291 11.39 -21.74 -18.96
C TRP A 291 11.17 -20.96 -20.26
N ALA A 292 10.03 -20.27 -20.43
CA ALA A 292 9.74 -19.43 -21.61
C ALA A 292 10.64 -18.21 -21.71
N VAL A 293 11.12 -17.65 -20.57
CA VAL A 293 12.08 -16.53 -20.55
C VAL A 293 13.45 -16.96 -21.06
N SER A 294 13.85 -18.22 -20.81
CA SER A 294 15.13 -18.75 -21.32
C SER A 294 15.11 -19.13 -22.82
N ARG A 295 13.95 -19.07 -23.47
CA ARG A 295 13.76 -19.40 -24.89
C ARG A 295 12.89 -18.35 -25.62
N PRO A 296 13.48 -17.28 -26.15
CA PRO A 296 12.76 -16.15 -26.72
C PRO A 296 11.85 -16.51 -27.94
N GLU A 297 12.16 -17.57 -28.67
CA GLU A 297 11.35 -18.08 -29.78
C GLU A 297 9.93 -18.53 -29.36
N ILE A 298 9.77 -19.02 -28.12
CA ILE A 298 8.48 -19.49 -27.59
C ILE A 298 7.64 -18.34 -27.04
N LYS A 299 8.27 -17.23 -26.64
CA LYS A 299 7.61 -16.01 -26.14
C LYS A 299 6.66 -15.41 -27.16
N LEU A 300 7.04 -15.47 -28.45
CA LEU A 300 6.22 -14.99 -29.57
C LEU A 300 4.98 -15.86 -29.83
N SER A 301 5.06 -17.16 -29.60
CA SER A 301 3.95 -18.11 -29.77
C SER A 301 2.90 -17.98 -28.66
N LEU A 302 3.34 -17.82 -27.40
CA LEU A 302 2.45 -17.64 -26.24
C LEU A 302 1.71 -16.30 -26.29
N ALA A 303 2.35 -15.22 -26.74
CA ALA A 303 1.73 -13.91 -26.88
C ALA A 303 0.64 -13.87 -27.97
N LYS A 304 0.72 -14.73 -29.00
CA LYS A 304 -0.31 -14.89 -30.03
C LYS A 304 -1.50 -15.74 -29.57
N SER A 305 -1.27 -16.67 -28.66
CA SER A 305 -2.30 -17.58 -28.13
C SER A 305 -3.15 -16.93 -27.01
N SER A 306 -2.62 -15.97 -26.26
CA SER A 306 -3.30 -15.34 -25.11
C SER A 306 -4.53 -14.49 -25.49
N ARG A 307 -4.74 -14.19 -26.78
CA ARG A 307 -5.91 -13.43 -27.23
C ARG A 307 -7.19 -14.25 -27.42
N SER A 308 -7.16 -15.57 -27.25
CA SER A 308 -8.34 -16.40 -27.58
C SER A 308 -8.63 -17.56 -26.64
N CYS A 309 -7.99 -17.75 -25.49
CA CYS A 309 -8.28 -18.94 -24.69
C CYS A 309 -8.24 -18.78 -23.19
N THR A 310 -9.38 -19.06 -22.57
CA THR A 310 -9.60 -19.12 -21.12
C THR A 310 -9.44 -20.52 -20.51
N ARG A 311 -9.01 -21.54 -21.28
CA ARG A 311 -8.77 -22.91 -20.79
C ARG A 311 -7.61 -23.56 -21.55
N PHE A 312 -6.49 -23.77 -20.86
CA PHE A 312 -5.47 -24.73 -21.29
C PHE A 312 -5.92 -26.13 -20.89
N THR A 313 -6.13 -27.00 -21.86
CA THR A 313 -6.34 -28.43 -21.61
C THR A 313 -4.99 -29.19 -21.65
N THR A 314 -4.93 -30.35 -21.00
CA THR A 314 -3.72 -31.17 -20.93
C THR A 314 -3.22 -31.58 -22.33
N GLU A 315 -4.13 -31.73 -23.30
CA GLU A 315 -3.80 -32.04 -24.71
C GLU A 315 -3.09 -30.89 -25.42
N THR A 316 -3.47 -29.65 -25.12
CA THR A 316 -2.81 -28.47 -25.71
C THR A 316 -1.37 -28.30 -25.20
N MET A 317 -1.12 -28.78 -23.98
CA MET A 317 0.20 -28.70 -23.34
C MET A 317 1.18 -29.71 -23.94
N SER A 318 0.74 -30.92 -24.28
CA SER A 318 1.60 -31.97 -24.87
C SER A 318 2.02 -31.66 -26.31
N VAL A 319 1.21 -30.90 -27.05
CA VAL A 319 1.52 -30.48 -28.43
C VAL A 319 2.49 -29.28 -28.44
N LEU A 320 2.43 -28.41 -27.44
CA LEU A 320 3.24 -27.20 -27.37
C LEU A 320 4.62 -27.39 -26.69
N LEU A 321 4.81 -28.49 -25.97
CA LEU A 321 5.99 -28.73 -25.13
C LEU A 321 6.50 -30.17 -25.18
N PRO A 322 6.99 -30.66 -26.32
CA PRO A 322 7.48 -32.04 -26.45
C PRO A 322 8.68 -32.34 -25.53
N ASP A 323 9.43 -31.34 -25.07
CA ASP A 323 10.63 -31.47 -24.25
C ASP A 323 10.48 -30.83 -22.85
N ALA A 324 9.29 -30.85 -22.26
CA ALA A 324 9.08 -30.34 -20.92
C ALA A 324 9.84 -31.18 -19.88
N PRO A 325 10.51 -30.53 -18.87
CA PRO A 325 11.29 -31.27 -17.89
C PRO A 325 10.42 -32.22 -17.05
N GLU A 326 11.04 -33.32 -16.53
CA GLU A 326 10.45 -34.40 -15.77
C GLU A 326 9.50 -34.06 -14.60
N ALA A 327 9.43 -32.78 -14.20
CA ALA A 327 8.46 -32.29 -13.22
C ALA A 327 6.97 -32.51 -13.61
N LEU A 328 6.71 -32.92 -14.88
CA LEU A 328 5.37 -33.28 -15.38
C LEU A 328 5.11 -34.77 -15.42
N SER A 329 6.09 -35.62 -15.12
CA SER A 329 5.98 -37.11 -15.21
C SER A 329 5.09 -37.77 -14.13
N GLY A 330 4.59 -36.98 -13.16
CA GLY A 330 3.67 -37.47 -12.12
C GLY A 330 2.17 -37.36 -12.44
N TRP A 331 1.81 -36.98 -13.67
CA TRP A 331 0.42 -36.84 -14.10
C TRP A 331 -0.09 -38.10 -14.79
N ASN A 332 -0.14 -39.19 -14.05
CA ASN A 332 -0.98 -40.33 -14.47
C ASN A 332 -2.38 -40.13 -13.86
N THR A 333 -3.36 -40.14 -14.73
CA THR A 333 -4.80 -40.06 -14.49
C THR A 333 -5.27 -40.89 -13.30
N PRO A 334 -6.20 -40.37 -12.47
CA PRO A 334 -6.97 -41.24 -11.59
C PRO A 334 -7.98 -41.99 -12.45
N ASN A 335 -7.99 -43.30 -12.33
CA ASN A 335 -9.08 -44.15 -12.75
C ASN A 335 -10.36 -43.78 -12.01
N HIS A 336 -11.44 -43.64 -12.78
CA HIS A 336 -12.87 -43.63 -12.48
C HIS A 336 -13.42 -42.54 -11.56
#